data_19d4de079b76ae65b0da61bbc419c999
#
_entry.id   19d4de079b76ae65b0da61bbc419c999
#
_cell.length_a   1.000
_cell.length_b   1.000
_cell.length_c   1.000
_cell.angle_alpha   90.00
_cell.angle_beta   90.00
_cell.angle_gamma   90.00
#
_symmetry.space_group_name_H-M   'P 1'
#
loop_
_entity.id
_entity.type
_entity.pdbx_description
1 polymer ?
#
loop_
_entity_poly.entity_id
_entity_poly.type
_entity_poly.pdbx_seq_one_letter_code
_entity_poly.pdbx_strand_id
1 'polypeptide(L)'
;RLRTTDPNLPTYLRCTANPGGVGAQWVKKRYVDPSEENKTFKGSDGLTRKFIPARLQDNPFLAEDGEYERMLNSLPPVQRKQLLEGNWDISEGAAFAEFEPGVHVIPPFEIPTWWERVKGIDYGYASESCCLWAAVDPEDKTIIIYRELYEKGLTGEALADKITLMEENEVKSVGGVLDTAAWSRTGYSGPTIGEILVNRGHKLRRADKNRVAGKVQIHEHLRAGHTGRPRLQIVNTCTNLIKELQSLPLSKSNPEDVDTHSADHAYDALRYMIMSRPKMDHPYDRMLKIKTELYQPADNTFGY
;
A
#
# COMPACT_ATOMS: atom_id res chain seq x y z
N ARG A 1 34.15 16.65 6.67
CA ARG A 1 34.91 15.45 6.20
C ARG A 1 35.72 14.91 7.36
N LEU A 2 35.56 13.61 7.67
CA LEU A 2 36.40 12.91 8.62
C LEU A 2 37.73 12.62 7.92
N ARG A 3 38.83 13.06 8.50
CA ARG A 3 40.19 12.82 7.98
C ARG A 3 41.11 12.47 9.12
N THR A 4 42.02 11.56 8.89
CA THR A 4 43.16 11.25 9.75
C THR A 4 44.43 11.18 8.90
N THR A 5 45.54 11.53 9.49
CA THR A 5 46.88 11.34 8.91
C THR A 5 47.47 9.98 9.27
N ASP A 6 46.90 9.29 10.26
CA ASP A 6 47.27 7.95 10.65
C ASP A 6 46.41 6.91 9.92
N PRO A 7 46.98 6.09 9.03
CA PRO A 7 46.26 5.07 8.28
C PRO A 7 45.68 3.94 9.16
N ASN A 8 46.14 3.79 10.39
CA ASN A 8 45.66 2.76 11.31
C ASN A 8 44.43 3.21 12.14
N LEU A 9 44.11 4.51 12.11
CA LEU A 9 42.92 5.02 12.80
C LEU A 9 41.69 4.95 11.90
N PRO A 10 40.68 4.18 12.27
CA PRO A 10 39.46 4.12 11.49
C PRO A 10 38.70 5.45 11.60
N THR A 11 38.31 6.02 10.46
CA THR A 11 37.44 7.20 10.39
C THR A 11 36.01 6.78 10.14
N TYR A 12 35.11 7.05 11.09
CA TYR A 12 33.69 6.75 10.95
C TYR A 12 32.81 7.82 11.61
N LEU A 13 31.57 7.89 11.18
CA LEU A 13 30.51 8.72 11.77
C LEU A 13 29.53 7.81 12.47
N ARG A 14 29.19 8.15 13.71
CA ARG A 14 28.08 7.53 14.44
C ARG A 14 26.95 8.56 14.57
N CYS A 15 25.75 8.13 14.22
CA CYS A 15 24.53 8.93 14.37
C CYS A 15 23.50 8.11 15.13
N THR A 16 22.69 8.78 15.92
CA THR A 16 21.50 8.20 16.55
C THR A 16 20.27 8.81 15.88
N ALA A 17 19.23 8.03 15.70
CA ALA A 17 17.96 8.46 15.18
C ALA A 17 16.84 7.58 15.72
N ASN A 18 15.67 8.16 15.94
CA ASN A 18 14.46 7.42 16.26
C ASN A 18 13.58 7.28 15.01
N PRO A 19 12.78 6.21 14.92
CA PRO A 19 11.70 6.14 13.94
C PRO A 19 10.73 7.32 14.11
N GLY A 20 10.13 7.74 13.01
CA GLY A 20 9.18 8.87 13.01
C GLY A 20 9.81 10.22 12.72
N GLY A 21 8.95 11.22 12.49
CA GLY A 21 9.34 12.59 12.17
C GLY A 21 9.85 12.82 10.75
N VAL A 22 10.18 14.09 10.49
CA VAL A 22 10.62 14.58 9.16
C VAL A 22 12.00 14.01 8.85
N GLY A 23 12.16 13.14 7.91
CA GLY A 23 13.46 12.53 7.54
C GLY A 23 13.59 11.07 7.95
N ALA A 24 12.67 10.51 8.73
CA ALA A 24 12.69 9.10 9.09
C ALA A 24 12.74 8.19 7.85
N GLN A 25 11.98 8.48 6.81
CA GLN A 25 11.98 7.76 5.55
C GLN A 25 13.34 7.80 4.84
N TRP A 26 14.03 8.96 4.86
CA TRP A 26 15.37 9.06 4.31
C TRP A 26 16.37 8.20 5.09
N VAL A 27 16.31 8.24 6.42
CA VAL A 27 17.15 7.40 7.29
C VAL A 27 16.88 5.93 7.03
N LYS A 28 15.59 5.54 7.00
CA LYS A 28 15.16 4.17 6.73
C LYS A 28 15.71 3.66 5.40
N LYS A 29 15.43 4.34 4.30
CA LYS A 29 15.89 3.97 2.96
C LYS A 29 17.43 3.89 2.85
N ARG A 30 18.14 4.72 3.61
CA ARG A 30 19.59 4.82 3.50
C ARG A 30 20.35 3.86 4.42
N TYR A 31 19.78 3.50 5.56
CA TYR A 31 20.48 2.77 6.61
C TYR A 31 19.78 1.50 7.09
N VAL A 32 18.45 1.46 7.10
CA VAL A 32 17.67 0.35 7.63
C VAL A 32 17.32 -0.67 6.54
N ASP A 33 16.64 -0.24 5.47
CA ASP A 33 16.17 -1.12 4.40
C ASP A 33 17.27 -1.88 3.62
N PRO A 34 18.48 -1.33 3.42
CA PRO A 34 19.43 -1.95 2.51
C PRO A 34 20.06 -3.25 3.03
N SER A 35 19.96 -3.55 4.31
CA SER A 35 20.60 -4.73 4.91
C SER A 35 19.88 -5.16 6.18
N GLU A 36 20.07 -6.42 6.56
CA GLU A 36 19.64 -6.90 7.86
C GLU A 36 20.33 -6.14 9.01
N GLU A 37 19.66 -6.11 10.17
CA GLU A 37 20.19 -5.50 11.39
C GLU A 37 21.58 -6.05 11.73
N ASN A 38 22.46 -5.17 12.20
CA ASN A 38 23.83 -5.50 12.61
C ASN A 38 24.76 -6.00 11.49
N LYS A 39 24.30 -6.08 10.24
CA LYS A 39 25.15 -6.39 9.09
C LYS A 39 25.75 -5.14 8.44
N THR A 40 26.98 -5.24 7.99
CA THR A 40 27.68 -4.18 7.27
C THR A 40 27.36 -4.31 5.78
N PHE A 41 27.01 -3.20 5.13
CA PHE A 41 26.74 -3.14 3.70
C PHE A 41 27.42 -1.95 3.04
N LYS A 42 27.57 -2.00 1.73
CA LYS A 42 28.14 -0.91 0.92
C LYS A 42 27.02 -0.19 0.17
N GLY A 43 26.85 1.09 0.41
CA GLY A 43 25.86 1.90 -0.29
C GLY A 43 26.25 2.18 -1.75
N SER A 44 25.32 2.73 -2.53
CA SER A 44 25.55 3.13 -3.94
C SER A 44 26.65 4.19 -4.11
N ASP A 45 26.94 4.97 -3.06
CA ASP A 45 28.02 5.94 -2.99
C ASP A 45 29.38 5.31 -2.61
N GLY A 46 29.45 4.00 -2.51
CA GLY A 46 30.65 3.26 -2.17
C GLY A 46 31.04 3.28 -0.70
N LEU A 47 30.28 3.99 0.16
CA LEU A 47 30.55 4.07 1.59
C LEU A 47 29.95 2.88 2.34
N THR A 48 30.72 2.38 3.31
CA THR A 48 30.29 1.30 4.18
C THR A 48 29.41 1.81 5.31
N ARG A 49 28.31 1.11 5.57
CA ARG A 49 27.31 1.45 6.59
C ARG A 49 26.95 0.22 7.40
N LYS A 50 26.46 0.48 8.61
CA LYS A 50 25.88 -0.53 9.49
C LYS A 50 24.72 0.11 10.27
N PHE A 51 23.56 -0.50 10.25
CA PHE A 51 22.46 -0.17 11.14
C PHE A 51 22.52 -1.06 12.38
N ILE A 52 22.51 -0.43 13.54
CA ILE A 52 22.50 -1.10 14.83
C ILE A 52 21.21 -0.69 15.53
N PRO A 53 20.20 -1.58 15.62
CA PRO A 53 18.98 -1.28 16.37
C PRO A 53 19.30 -1.12 17.85
N ALA A 54 18.54 -0.29 18.53
CA ALA A 54 18.55 -0.15 19.98
C ALA A 54 17.10 -0.20 20.45
N ARG A 55 16.77 -1.20 21.25
CA ARG A 55 15.43 -1.43 21.81
C ARG A 55 15.48 -1.20 23.32
N LEU A 56 14.31 -0.98 23.92
CA LEU A 56 14.23 -0.79 25.39
C LEU A 56 14.89 -1.94 26.15
N GLN A 57 14.67 -3.17 25.70
CA GLN A 57 15.22 -4.37 26.34
C GLN A 57 16.75 -4.47 26.26
N ASP A 58 17.39 -3.72 25.36
CA ASP A 58 18.85 -3.68 25.23
C ASP A 58 19.50 -2.83 26.35
N ASN A 59 18.69 -2.06 27.08
CA ASN A 59 19.13 -1.24 28.22
C ASN A 59 18.58 -1.80 29.54
N PRO A 60 19.35 -2.61 30.28
CA PRO A 60 18.88 -3.23 31.51
C PRO A 60 18.44 -2.21 32.58
N PHE A 61 19.06 -1.04 32.63
CA PHE A 61 18.70 0.00 33.60
C PHE A 61 17.31 0.61 33.37
N LEU A 62 16.87 0.69 32.10
CA LEU A 62 15.53 1.18 31.77
C LEU A 62 14.48 0.06 31.80
N ALA A 63 14.89 -1.17 31.53
CA ALA A 63 13.99 -2.32 31.49
C ALA A 63 13.57 -2.76 32.93
N GLU A 64 14.47 -2.65 33.92
CA GLU A 64 14.22 -3.06 35.32
C GLU A 64 13.24 -2.11 36.03
N ASP A 65 13.31 -0.82 35.78
CA ASP A 65 12.46 0.18 36.46
C ASP A 65 10.99 0.14 36.03
N GLY A 66 10.72 -0.22 34.76
CA GLY A 66 9.39 -0.30 34.20
C GLY A 66 8.64 1.05 34.08
N GLU A 67 9.18 2.14 34.64
CA GLU A 67 8.57 3.46 34.57
C GLU A 67 8.65 4.05 33.16
N TYR A 68 9.79 3.90 32.54
CA TYR A 68 9.98 4.35 31.14
C TYR A 68 9.11 3.55 30.17
N GLU A 69 8.96 2.25 30.37
CA GLU A 69 8.05 1.43 29.58
C GLU A 69 6.59 1.86 29.75
N ARG A 70 6.16 2.15 30.99
CA ARG A 70 4.80 2.69 31.25
C ARG A 70 4.57 4.02 30.57
N MET A 71 5.58 4.91 30.57
CA MET A 71 5.52 6.19 29.87
C MET A 71 5.35 5.98 28.36
N LEU A 72 6.14 5.09 27.73
CA LEU A 72 6.03 4.77 26.32
C LEU A 72 4.67 4.12 25.98
N ASN A 73 4.14 3.27 26.85
CA ASN A 73 2.83 2.67 26.68
C ASN A 73 1.66 3.66 26.75
N SER A 74 1.85 4.83 27.38
CA SER A 74 0.86 5.92 27.41
C SER A 74 0.81 6.76 26.14
N LEU A 75 1.80 6.60 25.25
CA LEU A 75 1.85 7.35 23.98
C LEU A 75 0.77 6.85 22.99
N PRO A 76 0.38 7.69 22.03
CA PRO A 76 -0.46 7.28 20.91
C PRO A 76 0.09 6.02 20.23
N PRO A 77 -0.76 5.14 19.68
CA PRO A 77 -0.34 3.82 19.17
C PRO A 77 0.81 3.86 18.17
N VAL A 78 0.84 4.87 17.28
CA VAL A 78 1.91 5.03 16.28
C VAL A 78 3.23 5.38 16.96
N GLN A 79 3.26 6.39 17.84
CA GLN A 79 4.46 6.80 18.57
C GLN A 79 4.97 5.67 19.47
N ARG A 80 4.07 4.93 20.10
CA ARG A 80 4.42 3.78 20.91
C ARG A 80 5.15 2.72 20.08
N LYS A 81 4.62 2.33 18.93
CA LYS A 81 5.27 1.36 18.02
C LYS A 81 6.63 1.87 17.53
N GLN A 82 6.75 3.15 17.26
CA GLN A 82 8.02 3.77 16.85
C GLN A 82 9.08 3.72 17.95
N LEU A 83 8.74 4.14 19.16
CA LEU A 83 9.71 4.36 20.23
C LEU A 83 9.92 3.12 21.10
N LEU A 84 8.88 2.32 21.37
CA LEU A 84 8.98 1.10 22.19
C LEU A 84 9.51 -0.07 21.36
N GLU A 85 8.98 -0.26 20.14
CA GLU A 85 9.33 -1.39 19.27
C GLU A 85 10.48 -1.07 18.30
N GLY A 86 10.89 0.20 18.21
CA GLY A 86 11.87 0.64 17.22
C GLY A 86 11.39 0.48 15.76
N ASN A 87 10.10 0.57 15.53
CA ASN A 87 9.48 0.30 14.23
C ASN A 87 9.67 1.47 13.27
N TRP A 88 10.45 1.26 12.21
CA TRP A 88 10.73 2.23 11.15
C TRP A 88 9.70 2.24 10.01
N ASP A 89 8.77 1.27 10.02
CA ASP A 89 7.78 1.12 8.96
C ASP A 89 6.53 1.99 9.17
N ILE A 90 6.31 2.48 10.39
CA ILE A 90 5.15 3.28 10.75
C ILE A 90 5.51 4.76 10.80
N SER A 91 4.74 5.59 10.08
CA SER A 91 4.87 7.05 10.10
C SER A 91 3.77 7.71 10.93
N GLU A 92 4.13 8.76 11.71
CA GLU A 92 3.11 9.67 12.26
C GLU A 92 2.32 10.31 11.12
N GLY A 93 0.99 10.25 11.22
CA GLY A 93 0.11 10.72 10.15
C GLY A 93 0.03 9.76 8.97
N ALA A 94 0.38 8.49 9.15
CA ALA A 94 0.09 7.45 8.15
C ALA A 94 -1.39 7.44 7.81
N ALA A 95 -1.70 7.42 6.52
CA ALA A 95 -3.07 7.45 6.03
C ALA A 95 -3.88 6.21 6.43
N PHE A 96 -3.19 5.08 6.67
CA PHE A 96 -3.77 3.77 6.99
C PHE A 96 -3.17 3.22 8.29
N ALA A 97 -3.42 3.92 9.39
CA ALA A 97 -2.87 3.54 10.70
C ALA A 97 -3.39 2.17 11.21
N GLU A 98 -4.54 1.71 10.72
CA GLU A 98 -5.13 0.41 11.01
C GLU A 98 -4.51 -0.74 10.19
N PHE A 99 -3.69 -0.45 9.19
CA PHE A 99 -2.98 -1.49 8.44
C PHE A 99 -1.89 -2.11 9.32
N GLU A 100 -2.08 -3.36 9.69
CA GLU A 100 -1.15 -4.14 10.50
C GLU A 100 -0.65 -5.35 9.71
N PRO A 101 0.66 -5.48 9.44
CA PRO A 101 1.19 -6.63 8.69
C PRO A 101 0.82 -7.98 9.32
N GLY A 102 0.82 -8.08 10.64
CA GLY A 102 0.43 -9.32 11.34
C GLY A 102 -1.02 -9.75 11.13
N VAL A 103 -1.88 -8.84 10.65
CA VAL A 103 -3.31 -9.07 10.42
C VAL A 103 -3.64 -9.14 8.93
N HIS A 104 -3.03 -8.25 8.14
CA HIS A 104 -3.40 -8.03 6.74
C HIS A 104 -2.47 -8.72 5.74
N VAL A 105 -1.27 -9.13 6.17
CA VAL A 105 -0.30 -9.78 5.27
C VAL A 105 -0.32 -11.29 5.51
N ILE A 106 -0.47 -12.05 4.43
CA ILE A 106 -0.58 -13.49 4.45
C ILE A 106 0.54 -14.14 3.61
N PRO A 107 0.92 -15.37 3.90
CA PRO A 107 1.83 -16.13 3.03
C PRO A 107 1.16 -16.45 1.68
N PRO A 108 1.95 -16.71 0.62
CA PRO A 108 1.41 -17.20 -0.65
C PRO A 108 0.63 -18.51 -0.46
N PHE A 109 -0.44 -18.65 -1.21
CA PHE A 109 -1.25 -19.86 -1.26
C PHE A 109 -1.74 -20.11 -2.69
N GLU A 110 -2.20 -21.31 -2.97
CA GLU A 110 -2.76 -21.66 -4.27
C GLU A 110 -4.19 -21.09 -4.38
N ILE A 111 -4.38 -20.13 -5.29
CA ILE A 111 -5.66 -19.47 -5.50
C ILE A 111 -6.54 -20.38 -6.39
N PRO A 112 -7.73 -20.78 -5.92
CA PRO A 112 -8.63 -21.60 -6.71
C PRO A 112 -8.96 -20.98 -8.08
N THR A 113 -9.00 -21.80 -9.11
CA THR A 113 -9.15 -21.34 -10.50
C THR A 113 -10.52 -20.70 -10.79
N TRP A 114 -11.53 -21.02 -9.99
CA TRP A 114 -12.88 -20.47 -10.11
C TRP A 114 -13.06 -19.11 -9.44
N TRP A 115 -12.10 -18.67 -8.60
CA TRP A 115 -12.18 -17.37 -7.97
C TRP A 115 -12.11 -16.26 -9.02
N GLU A 116 -12.93 -15.21 -8.82
CA GLU A 116 -12.85 -14.01 -9.63
C GLU A 116 -11.49 -13.35 -9.46
N ARG A 117 -10.87 -12.97 -10.57
CA ARG A 117 -9.60 -12.26 -10.58
C ARG A 117 -9.76 -10.92 -11.28
N VAL A 118 -9.14 -9.90 -10.72
CA VAL A 118 -9.16 -8.52 -11.24
C VAL A 118 -7.77 -7.92 -11.13
N LYS A 119 -7.51 -6.88 -11.93
CA LYS A 119 -6.27 -6.10 -11.82
C LYS A 119 -6.54 -4.61 -11.81
N GLY A 120 -5.66 -3.86 -11.12
CA GLY A 120 -5.62 -2.40 -11.11
C GLY A 120 -4.27 -1.92 -11.57
N ILE A 121 -4.22 -0.92 -12.44
CA ILE A 121 -2.98 -0.41 -13.03
C ILE A 121 -2.91 1.09 -12.84
N ASP A 122 -1.79 1.53 -12.23
CA ASP A 122 -1.32 2.90 -12.24
C ASP A 122 -0.13 3.00 -13.18
N TYR A 123 -0.21 3.86 -14.19
CA TYR A 123 0.85 4.01 -15.19
C TYR A 123 1.71 5.23 -14.95
N GLY A 124 3.01 5.03 -14.82
CA GLY A 124 4.03 6.06 -14.83
C GLY A 124 5.21 5.67 -15.72
N TYR A 125 5.77 6.61 -16.45
CA TYR A 125 7.03 6.43 -17.17
C TYR A 125 8.21 7.03 -16.41
N ALA A 126 8.08 8.29 -16.02
CA ALA A 126 9.07 8.98 -15.19
C ALA A 126 9.01 8.58 -13.71
N SER A 127 7.89 8.03 -13.27
CA SER A 127 7.67 7.35 -12.01
C SER A 127 7.47 5.86 -12.25
N GLU A 128 7.22 5.12 -11.20
CA GLU A 128 6.94 3.70 -11.26
C GLU A 128 5.57 3.42 -11.89
N SER A 129 5.49 2.42 -12.77
CA SER A 129 4.24 1.78 -13.14
C SER A 129 3.93 0.68 -12.15
N CYS A 130 2.70 0.63 -11.67
CA CYS A 130 2.25 -0.44 -10.79
C CYS A 130 1.08 -1.20 -11.41
N CYS A 131 1.13 -2.53 -11.39
CA CYS A 131 -0.01 -3.38 -11.65
C CYS A 131 -0.18 -4.34 -10.49
N LEU A 132 -1.38 -4.36 -9.91
CA LEU A 132 -1.77 -5.26 -8.84
C LEU A 132 -2.80 -6.26 -9.35
N TRP A 133 -2.66 -7.52 -8.97
CA TRP A 133 -3.64 -8.57 -9.23
C TRP A 133 -4.28 -9.00 -7.93
N ALA A 134 -5.59 -9.12 -7.94
CA ALA A 134 -6.36 -9.59 -6.82
C ALA A 134 -7.25 -10.77 -7.19
N ALA A 135 -7.42 -11.67 -6.24
CA ALA A 135 -8.46 -12.68 -6.23
C ALA A 135 -9.52 -12.31 -5.19
N VAL A 136 -10.78 -12.71 -5.45
CA VAL A 136 -11.90 -12.42 -4.55
C VAL A 136 -12.43 -13.71 -4.02
N ASP A 137 -12.35 -13.86 -2.71
CA ASP A 137 -12.94 -15.00 -2.00
C ASP A 137 -14.49 -14.96 -2.18
N PRO A 138 -15.11 -15.98 -2.76
CA PRO A 138 -16.55 -15.98 -3.00
C PRO A 138 -17.38 -16.07 -1.71
N GLU A 139 -16.81 -16.56 -0.60
CA GLU A 139 -17.54 -16.74 0.66
C GLU A 139 -17.80 -15.43 1.38
N ASP A 140 -16.76 -14.65 1.63
CA ASP A 140 -16.85 -13.43 2.41
C ASP A 140 -16.49 -12.16 1.63
N LYS A 141 -16.20 -12.31 0.32
CA LYS A 141 -15.81 -11.22 -0.59
C LYS A 141 -14.50 -10.54 -0.20
N THR A 142 -13.66 -11.20 0.57
CA THR A 142 -12.31 -10.71 0.86
C THR A 142 -11.52 -10.56 -0.43
N ILE A 143 -10.89 -9.42 -0.60
CA ILE A 143 -9.99 -9.09 -1.71
C ILE A 143 -8.58 -9.49 -1.28
N ILE A 144 -7.94 -10.37 -2.03
CA ILE A 144 -6.59 -10.84 -1.74
C ILE A 144 -5.66 -10.41 -2.86
N ILE A 145 -4.77 -9.45 -2.57
CA ILE A 145 -3.73 -9.02 -3.52
C ILE A 145 -2.64 -10.08 -3.52
N TYR A 146 -2.48 -10.77 -4.64
CA TYR A 146 -1.59 -11.93 -4.72
C TYR A 146 -0.36 -11.73 -5.60
N ARG A 147 -0.33 -10.66 -6.40
CA ARG A 147 0.78 -10.38 -7.31
C ARG A 147 0.93 -8.88 -7.52
N GLU A 148 2.17 -8.43 -7.67
CA GLU A 148 2.55 -7.04 -7.87
C GLU A 148 3.60 -6.95 -8.99
N LEU A 149 3.41 -6.03 -9.92
CA LEU A 149 4.44 -5.48 -10.80
C LEU A 149 4.67 -4.03 -10.36
N TYR A 150 5.90 -3.67 -10.08
CA TYR A 150 6.26 -2.32 -9.65
C TYR A 150 7.60 -1.94 -10.28
N GLU A 151 7.59 -1.12 -11.33
CA GLU A 151 8.80 -0.85 -12.12
C GLU A 151 8.73 0.50 -12.83
N LYS A 152 9.87 1.18 -12.89
CA LYS A 152 10.03 2.49 -13.53
C LYS A 152 10.52 2.37 -14.97
N GLY A 153 10.14 3.35 -15.80
CA GLY A 153 10.66 3.48 -17.17
C GLY A 153 10.03 2.52 -18.18
N LEU A 154 8.87 1.93 -17.87
CA LEU A 154 8.15 1.07 -18.79
C LEU A 154 7.38 1.91 -19.82
N THR A 155 7.62 1.68 -21.12
CA THR A 155 6.72 2.14 -22.17
C THR A 155 5.40 1.37 -22.12
N GLY A 156 4.35 1.87 -22.80
CA GLY A 156 3.08 1.16 -22.85
C GLY A 156 3.19 -0.27 -23.38
N GLU A 157 4.03 -0.48 -24.39
CA GLU A 157 4.31 -1.79 -24.97
C GLU A 157 5.03 -2.70 -23.98
N ALA A 158 6.08 -2.18 -23.33
CA ALA A 158 6.85 -2.95 -22.36
C ALA A 158 6.00 -3.34 -21.15
N LEU A 159 5.13 -2.44 -20.69
CA LEU A 159 4.18 -2.74 -19.62
C LEU A 159 3.20 -3.84 -20.04
N ALA A 160 2.63 -3.74 -21.26
CA ALA A 160 1.71 -4.74 -21.77
C ALA A 160 2.37 -6.12 -21.89
N ASP A 161 3.60 -6.19 -22.42
CA ASP A 161 4.34 -7.44 -22.57
C ASP A 161 4.67 -8.08 -21.21
N LYS A 162 5.05 -7.27 -20.20
CA LYS A 162 5.29 -7.76 -18.85
C LYS A 162 4.02 -8.28 -18.19
N ILE A 163 2.90 -7.56 -18.32
CA ILE A 163 1.61 -8.03 -17.80
C ILE A 163 1.22 -9.35 -18.46
N THR A 164 1.38 -9.48 -19.78
CA THR A 164 1.12 -10.73 -20.52
C THR A 164 1.96 -11.89 -19.97
N LEU A 165 3.26 -11.68 -19.79
CA LEU A 165 4.16 -12.69 -19.23
C LEU A 165 3.74 -13.10 -17.81
N MET A 166 3.38 -12.15 -16.97
CA MET A 166 2.93 -12.43 -15.60
C MET A 166 1.56 -13.12 -15.53
N GLU A 167 0.75 -13.02 -16.59
CA GLU A 167 -0.55 -13.69 -16.71
C GLU A 167 -0.49 -15.03 -17.48
N GLU A 168 0.68 -15.49 -17.90
CA GLU A 168 0.84 -16.67 -18.75
C GLU A 168 0.21 -17.95 -18.12
N ASN A 169 0.24 -18.06 -16.80
CA ASN A 169 -0.33 -19.18 -16.05
C ASN A 169 -1.76 -18.91 -15.53
N GLU A 170 -2.39 -17.81 -15.94
CA GLU A 170 -3.76 -17.53 -15.56
C GLU A 170 -4.74 -18.34 -16.42
N VAL A 171 -5.69 -19.00 -15.76
CA VAL A 171 -6.69 -19.84 -16.44
C VAL A 171 -7.61 -19.02 -17.36
N LYS A 172 -7.80 -17.73 -17.04
CA LYS A 172 -8.63 -16.81 -17.80
C LYS A 172 -7.94 -15.43 -17.85
N SER A 173 -8.16 -14.69 -18.95
CA SER A 173 -7.73 -13.31 -19.06
C SER A 173 -8.28 -12.46 -17.89
N VAL A 174 -7.38 -11.85 -17.13
CA VAL A 174 -7.73 -11.01 -15.98
C VAL A 174 -8.17 -9.63 -16.47
N GLY A 175 -9.45 -9.33 -16.26
CA GLY A 175 -9.99 -7.99 -16.53
C GLY A 175 -9.54 -6.97 -15.47
N GLY A 176 -9.58 -5.68 -15.81
CA GLY A 176 -9.15 -4.69 -14.84
C GLY A 176 -9.45 -3.25 -15.20
N VAL A 177 -8.80 -2.37 -14.47
CA VAL A 177 -8.89 -0.92 -14.63
C VAL A 177 -7.50 -0.31 -14.76
N LEU A 178 -7.44 0.76 -15.53
CA LEU A 178 -6.24 1.54 -15.76
C LEU A 178 -6.53 3.01 -15.42
N ASP A 179 -5.56 3.68 -14.83
CA ASP A 179 -5.63 5.11 -14.57
C ASP A 179 -6.19 5.89 -15.78
N THR A 180 -7.03 6.87 -15.49
CA THR A 180 -7.67 7.69 -16.52
C THR A 180 -6.70 8.55 -17.31
N ALA A 181 -5.59 8.98 -16.72
CA ALA A 181 -4.56 9.75 -17.41
C ALA A 181 -3.92 8.96 -18.56
N ALA A 182 -3.76 7.66 -18.39
CA ALA A 182 -3.23 6.77 -19.43
C ALA A 182 -4.10 6.65 -20.70
N TRP A 183 -5.35 7.13 -20.64
CA TRP A 183 -6.27 7.20 -21.79
C TRP A 183 -6.30 8.58 -22.46
N SER A 184 -5.50 9.52 -21.97
CA SER A 184 -5.43 10.87 -22.50
C SER A 184 -4.34 10.98 -23.55
N ARG A 185 -4.63 11.68 -24.65
CA ARG A 185 -3.61 12.02 -25.66
C ARG A 185 -2.76 13.18 -25.17
N THR A 186 -1.47 12.98 -25.06
CA THR A 186 -0.49 14.00 -24.62
C THR A 186 0.18 14.68 -25.79
N GLY A 187 -0.60 15.36 -26.66
CA GLY A 187 -0.05 16.15 -27.77
C GLY A 187 0.63 15.35 -28.91
N TYR A 188 0.64 14.04 -28.82
CA TYR A 188 1.26 13.12 -29.77
C TYR A 188 0.17 12.42 -30.64
N SER A 189 0.45 12.20 -31.93
CA SER A 189 -0.51 11.60 -32.87
C SER A 189 -0.61 10.07 -32.82
N GLY A 190 -0.03 9.44 -31.80
CA GLY A 190 -0.05 7.98 -31.59
C GLY A 190 -1.20 7.49 -30.71
N PRO A 191 -1.28 6.16 -30.52
CA PRO A 191 -2.23 5.56 -29.59
C PRO A 191 -1.91 5.97 -28.15
N THR A 192 -2.94 6.09 -27.32
CA THR A 192 -2.79 6.28 -25.87
C THR A 192 -2.23 5.00 -25.21
N ILE A 193 -1.69 5.13 -24.02
CA ILE A 193 -1.22 3.95 -23.25
C ILE A 193 -2.35 2.94 -23.07
N GLY A 194 -3.57 3.41 -22.75
CA GLY A 194 -4.74 2.53 -22.63
C GLY A 194 -5.06 1.79 -23.94
N GLU A 195 -4.99 2.47 -25.09
CA GLU A 195 -5.18 1.86 -26.39
C GLU A 195 -4.08 0.83 -26.71
N ILE A 196 -2.81 1.10 -26.34
CA ILE A 196 -1.71 0.15 -26.52
C ILE A 196 -1.98 -1.14 -25.73
N LEU A 197 -2.33 -1.04 -24.44
CA LEU A 197 -2.62 -2.21 -23.63
C LEU A 197 -3.84 -3.00 -24.16
N VAL A 198 -4.90 -2.31 -24.56
CA VAL A 198 -6.10 -2.96 -25.13
C VAL A 198 -5.77 -3.66 -26.46
N ASN A 199 -4.99 -3.03 -27.33
CA ASN A 199 -4.57 -3.62 -28.60
C ASN A 199 -3.66 -4.86 -28.40
N ARG A 200 -2.97 -4.96 -27.25
CA ARG A 200 -2.20 -6.14 -26.84
C ARG A 200 -3.07 -7.22 -26.16
N GLY A 201 -4.40 -7.04 -26.13
CA GLY A 201 -5.36 -8.05 -25.63
C GLY A 201 -5.78 -7.89 -24.17
N HIS A 202 -5.30 -6.87 -23.47
CA HIS A 202 -5.71 -6.65 -22.08
C HIS A 202 -7.12 -6.05 -22.00
N LYS A 203 -8.00 -6.70 -21.24
CA LYS A 203 -9.37 -6.23 -21.00
C LYS A 203 -9.37 -5.15 -19.91
N LEU A 204 -9.27 -3.90 -20.31
CA LEU A 204 -9.17 -2.77 -19.40
C LEU A 204 -10.30 -1.76 -19.63
N ARG A 205 -10.71 -1.12 -18.55
CA ARG A 205 -11.60 0.04 -18.54
C ARG A 205 -10.97 1.19 -17.75
N ARG A 206 -11.54 2.39 -17.90
CA ARG A 206 -11.08 3.57 -17.15
C ARG A 206 -11.39 3.39 -15.65
N ALA A 207 -10.42 3.74 -14.81
CA ALA A 207 -10.60 3.75 -13.36
C ALA A 207 -11.50 4.91 -12.91
N ASP A 208 -12.15 4.75 -11.77
CA ASP A 208 -12.71 5.86 -11.02
C ASP A 208 -11.58 6.59 -10.27
N LYS A 209 -11.47 7.89 -10.49
CA LYS A 209 -10.40 8.72 -9.92
C LYS A 209 -10.78 9.46 -8.64
N ASN A 210 -11.94 9.20 -8.05
CA ASN A 210 -12.34 9.82 -6.79
C ASN A 210 -11.42 9.34 -5.65
N ARG A 211 -10.44 10.18 -5.29
CA ARG A 211 -9.41 9.82 -4.32
C ARG A 211 -9.96 9.66 -2.92
N VAL A 212 -10.77 10.61 -2.47
CA VAL A 212 -11.35 10.60 -1.11
C VAL A 212 -12.26 9.38 -0.92
N ALA A 213 -13.18 9.13 -1.85
CA ALA A 213 -14.04 7.96 -1.79
C ALA A 213 -13.23 6.65 -1.84
N GLY A 214 -12.18 6.60 -2.67
CA GLY A 214 -11.32 5.44 -2.77
C GLY A 214 -10.54 5.16 -1.48
N LYS A 215 -10.01 6.19 -0.83
CA LYS A 215 -9.37 6.07 0.48
C LYS A 215 -10.34 5.52 1.52
N VAL A 216 -11.56 6.05 1.60
CA VAL A 216 -12.60 5.54 2.50
C VAL A 216 -12.90 4.06 2.23
N GLN A 217 -13.00 3.66 0.96
CA GLN A 217 -13.22 2.25 0.62
C GLN A 217 -12.06 1.35 1.06
N ILE A 218 -10.81 1.80 0.97
CA ILE A 218 -9.66 1.04 1.48
C ILE A 218 -9.77 0.89 3.00
N HIS A 219 -10.07 1.96 3.75
CA HIS A 219 -10.31 1.87 5.20
C HIS A 219 -11.38 0.85 5.55
N GLU A 220 -12.50 0.84 4.80
CA GLU A 220 -13.58 -0.15 5.00
C GLU A 220 -13.13 -1.59 4.75
N HIS A 221 -12.23 -1.81 3.78
CA HIS A 221 -11.72 -3.15 3.48
C HIS A 221 -10.63 -3.61 4.46
N LEU A 222 -9.88 -2.68 5.07
CA LEU A 222 -8.92 -3.01 6.12
C LEU A 222 -9.60 -3.44 7.43
N ARG A 223 -10.85 -3.04 7.67
CA ARG A 223 -11.58 -3.46 8.87
C ARG A 223 -11.96 -4.94 8.82
N ALA A 224 -12.10 -5.51 10.02
CA ALA A 224 -12.60 -6.88 10.15
C ALA A 224 -14.02 -7.01 9.57
N GLY A 225 -14.22 -7.99 8.72
CA GLY A 225 -15.52 -8.39 8.21
C GLY A 225 -16.35 -9.17 9.25
N HIS A 226 -17.49 -9.68 8.84
CA HIS A 226 -18.37 -10.49 9.71
C HIS A 226 -17.73 -11.83 10.15
N THR A 227 -16.73 -12.31 9.46
CA THR A 227 -15.93 -13.49 9.80
C THR A 227 -14.82 -13.19 10.83
N GLY A 228 -14.63 -11.92 11.22
CA GLY A 228 -13.49 -11.47 12.03
C GLY A 228 -12.19 -11.30 11.25
N ARG A 229 -12.17 -11.63 9.96
CA ARG A 229 -11.06 -11.50 9.03
C ARG A 229 -11.14 -10.15 8.29
N PRO A 230 -10.02 -9.45 8.01
CA PRO A 230 -10.04 -8.23 7.19
C PRO A 230 -10.54 -8.57 5.77
N ARG A 231 -11.26 -7.62 5.17
CA ARG A 231 -11.75 -7.76 3.78
C ARG A 231 -10.68 -7.48 2.73
N LEU A 232 -9.54 -6.95 3.13
CA LEU A 232 -8.35 -6.79 2.29
C LEU A 232 -7.20 -7.55 2.92
N GLN A 233 -6.64 -8.47 2.19
CA GLN A 233 -5.41 -9.18 2.54
C GLN A 233 -4.40 -9.07 1.40
N ILE A 234 -3.12 -9.10 1.75
CA ILE A 234 -2.02 -8.90 0.81
C ILE A 234 -1.01 -10.02 0.99
N VAL A 235 -0.67 -10.68 -0.09
CA VAL A 235 0.39 -11.70 -0.04
C VAL A 235 1.74 -11.00 0.17
N ASN A 236 2.57 -11.57 1.03
CA ASN A 236 3.84 -10.98 1.46
C ASN A 236 4.85 -10.69 0.34
N THR A 237 4.62 -11.20 -0.87
CA THR A 237 5.40 -10.89 -2.07
C THR A 237 5.08 -9.52 -2.68
N CYS A 238 3.94 -8.91 -2.33
CA CYS A 238 3.54 -7.57 -2.77
C CYS A 238 4.18 -6.48 -1.88
N THR A 239 5.50 -6.42 -1.92
CA THR A 239 6.30 -5.66 -0.94
C THR A 239 6.16 -4.14 -1.05
N ASN A 240 5.91 -3.60 -2.26
CA ASN A 240 5.76 -2.16 -2.45
C ASN A 240 4.40 -1.69 -1.92
N LEU A 241 3.31 -2.42 -2.21
CA LEU A 241 2.00 -2.12 -1.67
C LEU A 241 2.00 -2.14 -0.13
N ILE A 242 2.64 -3.16 0.47
CA ILE A 242 2.76 -3.26 1.93
C ILE A 242 3.50 -2.04 2.49
N LYS A 243 4.62 -1.65 1.88
CA LYS A 243 5.40 -0.48 2.30
C LYS A 243 4.61 0.83 2.17
N GLU A 244 3.91 1.01 1.05
CA GLU A 244 3.12 2.22 0.84
C GLU A 244 1.99 2.33 1.85
N LEU A 245 1.21 1.28 2.11
CA LEU A 245 0.14 1.30 3.10
C LEU A 245 0.65 1.59 4.53
N GLN A 246 1.85 1.13 4.87
CA GLN A 246 2.45 1.41 6.17
C GLN A 246 2.96 2.86 6.33
N SER A 247 3.42 3.47 5.24
CA SER A 247 4.21 4.69 5.31
C SER A 247 3.59 5.90 4.63
N LEU A 248 2.54 5.73 3.81
CA LEU A 248 1.91 6.80 3.05
C LEU A 248 1.29 7.84 3.98
N PRO A 249 1.76 9.11 3.98
CA PRO A 249 1.25 10.12 4.88
C PRO A 249 -0.05 10.72 4.37
N LEU A 250 -0.81 11.31 5.28
CA LEU A 250 -1.92 12.19 4.94
C LEU A 250 -1.42 13.46 4.24
N SER A 251 -2.17 13.95 3.28
CA SER A 251 -1.88 15.23 2.64
C SER A 251 -1.99 16.39 3.64
N LYS A 252 -0.99 17.27 3.65
CA LYS A 252 -1.00 18.45 4.51
C LYS A 252 -2.04 19.48 4.10
N SER A 253 -2.37 19.54 2.82
CA SER A 253 -3.36 20.46 2.25
C SER A 253 -4.79 19.92 2.30
N ASN A 254 -4.96 18.62 2.25
CA ASN A 254 -6.24 17.92 2.34
C ASN A 254 -6.12 16.65 3.18
N PRO A 255 -6.38 16.69 4.49
CA PRO A 255 -6.29 15.53 5.38
C PRO A 255 -7.21 14.35 5.01
N GLU A 256 -8.21 14.57 4.15
CA GLU A 256 -9.08 13.51 3.64
C GLU A 256 -8.40 12.67 2.54
N ASP A 257 -7.28 13.14 1.99
CA ASP A 257 -6.50 12.44 0.96
C ASP A 257 -5.10 12.08 1.47
N VAL A 258 -4.37 11.31 0.69
CA VAL A 258 -2.96 10.98 0.92
C VAL A 258 -2.05 12.00 0.26
N ASP A 259 -0.79 12.07 0.71
CA ASP A 259 0.23 12.94 0.10
C ASP A 259 0.71 12.36 -1.24
N THR A 260 0.34 13.02 -2.33
CA THR A 260 0.72 12.64 -3.70
C THR A 260 2.18 12.93 -4.06
N HIS A 261 2.95 13.56 -3.18
CA HIS A 261 4.39 13.73 -3.36
C HIS A 261 5.20 12.53 -2.83
N SER A 262 4.54 11.64 -2.10
CA SER A 262 5.10 10.37 -1.65
C SER A 262 4.91 9.29 -2.73
N ALA A 263 5.62 8.17 -2.60
CA ALA A 263 5.36 7.02 -3.46
C ALA A 263 3.96 6.47 -3.15
N ASP A 264 3.02 6.62 -4.08
CA ASP A 264 1.62 6.23 -3.94
C ASP A 264 1.10 5.36 -5.10
N HIS A 265 2.02 4.81 -5.91
CA HIS A 265 1.66 4.10 -7.14
C HIS A 265 0.94 2.77 -6.89
N ALA A 266 1.39 1.99 -5.90
CA ALA A 266 0.73 0.74 -5.54
C ALA A 266 -0.61 1.02 -4.82
N TYR A 267 -0.65 2.05 -3.98
CA TYR A 267 -1.89 2.54 -3.38
C TYR A 267 -2.90 3.00 -4.45
N ASP A 268 -2.47 3.75 -5.45
CA ASP A 268 -3.36 4.22 -6.52
C ASP A 268 -3.88 3.05 -7.37
N ALA A 269 -3.04 2.08 -7.72
CA ALA A 269 -3.47 0.85 -8.40
C ALA A 269 -4.50 0.07 -7.56
N LEU A 270 -4.30 -0.06 -6.25
CA LEU A 270 -5.25 -0.67 -5.32
C LEU A 270 -6.56 0.11 -5.27
N ARG A 271 -6.49 1.42 -5.13
CA ARG A 271 -7.64 2.32 -5.07
C ARG A 271 -8.49 2.21 -6.34
N TYR A 272 -7.88 2.26 -7.52
CA TYR A 272 -8.58 2.09 -8.80
C TYR A 272 -9.30 0.74 -8.87
N MET A 273 -8.65 -0.31 -8.42
CA MET A 273 -9.23 -1.65 -8.43
C MET A 273 -10.43 -1.77 -7.49
N ILE A 274 -10.32 -1.30 -6.25
CA ILE A 274 -11.39 -1.34 -5.26
C ILE A 274 -12.59 -0.50 -5.72
N MET A 275 -12.35 0.73 -6.19
CA MET A 275 -13.40 1.62 -6.69
C MET A 275 -14.13 1.09 -7.93
N SER A 276 -13.50 0.22 -8.71
CA SER A 276 -14.09 -0.37 -9.90
C SER A 276 -15.08 -1.49 -9.62
N ARG A 277 -15.13 -1.97 -8.39
CA ARG A 277 -16.02 -3.07 -8.00
C ARG A 277 -17.37 -2.52 -7.53
N PRO A 278 -18.46 -3.28 -7.72
CA PRO A 278 -19.74 -2.90 -7.12
C PRO A 278 -19.55 -2.73 -5.61
N LYS A 279 -20.10 -1.65 -5.06
CA LYS A 279 -20.11 -1.47 -3.60
C LYS A 279 -20.74 -2.72 -2.98
N MET A 280 -20.07 -3.29 -2.00
CA MET A 280 -20.70 -4.36 -1.21
C MET A 280 -21.87 -3.75 -0.47
N ASP A 281 -23.09 -4.22 -0.76
CA ASP A 281 -24.28 -3.83 0.00
C ASP A 281 -24.01 -4.19 1.46
N HIS A 282 -23.86 -3.17 2.30
CA HIS A 282 -23.81 -3.38 3.73
C HIS A 282 -25.15 -4.03 4.14
N PRO A 283 -25.17 -5.00 5.06
CA PRO A 283 -26.43 -5.60 5.52
C PRO A 283 -27.49 -4.56 5.92
N TYR A 284 -27.03 -3.41 6.43
CA TYR A 284 -27.87 -2.27 6.76
C TYR A 284 -28.48 -1.59 5.53
N ASP A 285 -27.73 -1.45 4.44
CA ASP A 285 -28.24 -0.89 3.17
C ASP A 285 -29.28 -1.81 2.53
N ARG A 286 -29.12 -3.13 2.69
CA ARG A 286 -30.11 -4.12 2.29
C ARG A 286 -31.40 -4.00 3.12
N MET A 287 -31.27 -3.80 4.44
CA MET A 287 -32.42 -3.57 5.30
C MET A 287 -33.13 -2.24 4.98
N LEU A 288 -32.39 -1.17 4.66
CA LEU A 288 -32.96 0.10 4.22
C LEU A 288 -33.65 -0.03 2.87
N LYS A 289 -33.06 -0.71 1.88
CA LYS A 289 -33.72 -1.00 0.59
C LYS A 289 -35.00 -1.79 0.78
N ILE A 290 -34.96 -2.86 1.59
CA ILE A 290 -36.17 -3.65 1.90
C ILE A 290 -37.22 -2.80 2.60
N LYS A 291 -36.88 -1.94 3.56
CA LYS A 291 -37.82 -1.00 4.20
C LYS A 291 -38.39 -0.01 3.22
N THR A 292 -37.61 0.52 2.30
CA THR A 292 -38.06 1.50 1.29
C THR A 292 -38.96 0.83 0.23
N GLU A 293 -38.64 -0.42 -0.15
CA GLU A 293 -39.49 -1.18 -1.09
C GLU A 293 -40.80 -1.67 -0.46
N LEU A 294 -40.83 -1.91 0.85
CA LEU A 294 -42.02 -2.30 1.58
C LEU A 294 -42.92 -1.11 1.97
N TYR A 295 -42.37 0.12 1.95
CA TYR A 295 -43.14 1.34 2.21
C TYR A 295 -43.64 1.92 0.89
N GLN A 296 -44.79 1.49 0.43
CA GLN A 296 -45.60 2.22 -0.56
C GLN A 296 -46.64 3.02 0.19
N PRO A 297 -46.65 4.37 0.09
CA PRO A 297 -47.72 5.16 0.69
C PRO A 297 -49.03 4.76 0.06
N ALA A 298 -50.02 4.52 0.88
CA ALA A 298 -51.39 4.11 0.45
C ALA A 298 -52.11 5.19 -0.39
N ASP A 299 -51.58 6.41 -0.42
CA ASP A 299 -52.07 7.51 -1.22
C ASP A 299 -50.92 8.45 -1.61
N ASN A 300 -50.77 8.67 -2.92
CA ASN A 300 -49.76 9.60 -3.48
C ASN A 300 -50.20 11.08 -3.40
N THR A 301 -51.39 11.37 -2.90
CA THR A 301 -51.99 12.72 -2.90
C THR A 301 -51.84 13.44 -1.56
N PHE A 302 -51.68 12.69 -0.47
CA PHE A 302 -51.47 13.22 0.88
C PHE A 302 -50.20 12.57 1.46
N GLY A 303 -49.08 13.31 1.42
CA GLY A 303 -47.79 12.88 1.95
C GLY A 303 -47.79 12.72 3.48
N TYR A 304 -48.32 11.63 3.99
CA TYR A 304 -48.16 11.11 5.35
C TYR A 304 -47.78 9.64 5.29
#